data_ce1264e69ff207c9462c2c26c52eb760
#
_entry.id   ce1264e69ff207c9462c2c26c52eb760
#
_cell.length_a   1.000
_cell.length_b   1.000
_cell.length_c   1.000
_cell.angle_alpha   90.00
_cell.angle_beta   90.00
_cell.angle_gamma   90.00
#
_symmetry.space_group_name_H-M   'P 1'
#
loop_
_entity.id
_entity.type
_entity.pdbx_description
1 polymer ?
#
loop_
_entity_poly.entity_id
_entity_poly.type
_entity_poly.pdbx_seq_one_letter_code
_entity_poly.pdbx_strand_id
1 'polypeptide(L)'
;MNEETFDKLEEIQQNEFIKAAIDRVGAGVVISDPEQEDNPMIYCNKGFEDLTGYKAEEILGKNCRFLQGEDTSSQMVDKIRKGLSNYENVLVELKNYKKDGTMFWNELQIFPVYIQQMDQNFFVGVQRDVSQRREQQELIGHYLSEVKRLSTPIVPLEEGISVLPLVGTFDEERLNEMLDSVSHHVKESKEDFLIIDMSAVHAYNEAVHMGIYQMNQLLDLMGTTLIITGVKPSFAIQSAPYADFSELSLQSYASVKQALNAVRGR
;
A
#
# COMPACT_ATOMS: atom_id res chain seq x y z
N MET A 1 1.72 -37.93 -9.72
CA MET A 1 1.09 -38.64 -10.85
C MET A 1 1.99 -38.33 -12.02
N ASN A 2 2.68 -39.37 -12.58
CA ASN A 2 3.63 -39.15 -13.67
C ASN A 2 2.84 -38.89 -14.96
N GLU A 3 3.40 -38.16 -15.93
CA GLU A 3 2.82 -37.94 -17.27
C GLU A 3 2.24 -39.22 -17.86
N GLU A 4 2.97 -40.32 -17.73
CA GLU A 4 2.52 -41.69 -18.18
C GLU A 4 1.18 -42.15 -17.56
N THR A 5 0.74 -41.62 -16.42
CA THR A 5 -0.53 -42.03 -15.79
C THR A 5 -1.71 -41.25 -16.35
N PHE A 6 -1.49 -39.98 -16.70
CA PHE A 6 -2.50 -39.14 -17.35
C PHE A 6 -2.74 -39.62 -18.80
N ASP A 7 -1.69 -39.92 -19.52
CA ASP A 7 -1.75 -40.42 -20.92
C ASP A 7 -2.42 -41.80 -21.07
N LYS A 8 -2.52 -42.56 -19.95
CA LYS A 8 -3.25 -43.84 -19.93
C LYS A 8 -4.77 -43.69 -19.76
N LEU A 9 -5.27 -42.47 -19.47
CA LEU A 9 -6.70 -42.22 -19.43
C LEU A 9 -7.24 -42.15 -20.87
N GLU A 10 -8.47 -42.64 -21.08
CA GLU A 10 -9.18 -42.39 -22.32
C GLU A 10 -9.43 -40.86 -22.49
N GLU A 11 -9.49 -40.42 -23.74
CA GLU A 11 -9.66 -38.99 -24.08
C GLU A 11 -10.85 -38.35 -23.36
N ILE A 12 -11.95 -39.07 -23.20
CA ILE A 12 -13.13 -38.60 -22.45
C ILE A 12 -12.79 -38.37 -20.97
N GLN A 13 -12.04 -39.29 -20.35
CA GLN A 13 -11.62 -39.21 -18.96
C GLN A 13 -10.63 -38.06 -18.74
N GLN A 14 -9.72 -37.81 -19.66
CA GLN A 14 -8.79 -36.68 -19.65
C GLN A 14 -9.56 -35.35 -19.68
N ASN A 15 -10.54 -35.22 -20.58
CA ASN A 15 -11.36 -34.02 -20.72
C ASN A 15 -12.21 -33.76 -19.49
N GLU A 16 -12.83 -34.77 -18.89
CA GLU A 16 -13.59 -34.65 -17.65
C GLU A 16 -12.70 -34.23 -16.46
N PHE A 17 -11.48 -34.83 -16.38
CA PHE A 17 -10.53 -34.48 -15.33
C PHE A 17 -10.06 -33.01 -15.45
N ILE A 18 -9.68 -32.57 -16.65
CA ILE A 18 -9.26 -31.18 -16.91
C ILE A 18 -10.37 -30.22 -16.57
N LYS A 19 -11.61 -30.50 -17.02
CA LYS A 19 -12.77 -29.68 -16.71
C LYS A 19 -13.00 -29.59 -15.21
N ALA A 20 -13.02 -30.71 -14.51
CA ALA A 20 -13.19 -30.74 -13.06
C ALA A 20 -12.06 -30.01 -12.30
N ALA A 21 -10.83 -30.09 -12.80
CA ALA A 21 -9.70 -29.35 -12.25
C ALA A 21 -9.87 -27.83 -12.43
N ILE A 22 -10.22 -27.38 -13.63
CA ILE A 22 -10.44 -25.94 -13.95
C ILE A 22 -11.63 -25.39 -13.15
N ASP A 23 -12.69 -26.16 -12.93
CA ASP A 23 -13.82 -25.75 -12.09
C ASP A 23 -13.46 -25.55 -10.62
N ARG A 24 -12.36 -26.18 -10.13
CA ARG A 24 -11.90 -26.10 -8.74
C ARG A 24 -10.73 -25.15 -8.50
N VAL A 25 -10.24 -24.43 -9.49
CA VAL A 25 -9.09 -23.51 -9.37
C VAL A 25 -9.40 -22.29 -8.46
N GLY A 26 -10.67 -22.07 -8.11
CA GLY A 26 -11.07 -20.89 -7.29
C GLY A 26 -10.93 -19.55 -8.02
N ALA A 27 -10.90 -19.60 -9.36
CA ALA A 27 -10.87 -18.43 -10.24
C ALA A 27 -11.88 -18.60 -11.36
N GLY A 28 -12.40 -17.50 -11.87
CA GLY A 28 -13.20 -17.49 -13.09
C GLY A 28 -12.29 -17.66 -14.30
N VAL A 29 -12.50 -18.71 -15.07
CA VAL A 29 -11.75 -18.98 -16.33
C VAL A 29 -12.71 -18.84 -17.49
N VAL A 30 -12.30 -18.09 -18.51
CA VAL A 30 -13.03 -17.93 -19.76
C VAL A 30 -12.12 -18.17 -20.94
N ILE A 31 -12.67 -18.65 -22.05
CA ILE A 31 -11.97 -18.70 -23.34
C ILE A 31 -12.78 -17.89 -24.32
N SER A 32 -12.13 -17.02 -25.09
CA SER A 32 -12.76 -16.27 -26.17
C SER A 32 -12.06 -16.48 -27.49
N ASP A 33 -12.82 -16.29 -28.56
CA ASP A 33 -12.37 -16.53 -29.94
C ASP A 33 -12.24 -15.20 -30.69
N PRO A 34 -10.99 -14.70 -30.87
CA PRO A 34 -10.74 -13.43 -31.55
C PRO A 34 -11.02 -13.46 -33.05
N GLU A 35 -11.20 -14.60 -33.69
CA GLU A 35 -11.55 -14.71 -35.11
C GLU A 35 -13.02 -14.49 -35.37
N GLN A 36 -13.86 -14.60 -34.34
CA GLN A 36 -15.27 -14.25 -34.42
C GLN A 36 -15.49 -12.75 -34.14
N GLU A 37 -16.59 -12.23 -34.72
CA GLU A 37 -16.98 -10.85 -34.50
C GLU A 37 -17.15 -10.56 -33.00
N ASP A 38 -16.49 -9.49 -32.54
CA ASP A 38 -16.54 -8.99 -31.16
C ASP A 38 -15.81 -9.88 -30.12
N ASN A 39 -14.97 -10.86 -30.53
CA ASN A 39 -14.23 -11.73 -29.62
C ASN A 39 -15.11 -12.34 -28.52
N PRO A 40 -16.11 -13.17 -28.88
CA PRO A 40 -17.08 -13.72 -27.94
C PRO A 40 -16.44 -14.82 -27.07
N MET A 41 -16.98 -14.98 -25.87
CA MET A 41 -16.65 -16.14 -25.01
C MET A 41 -17.26 -17.41 -25.61
N ILE A 42 -16.42 -18.43 -25.79
CA ILE A 42 -16.81 -19.76 -26.22
C ILE A 42 -16.85 -20.77 -25.07
N TYR A 43 -16.23 -20.43 -23.93
CA TYR A 43 -16.21 -21.27 -22.74
C TYR A 43 -16.12 -20.40 -21.48
N CYS A 44 -16.76 -20.84 -20.40
CA CYS A 44 -16.49 -20.40 -19.05
C CYS A 44 -16.58 -21.57 -18.07
N ASN A 45 -15.79 -21.51 -16.99
CA ASN A 45 -15.84 -22.50 -15.93
C ASN A 45 -16.88 -22.16 -14.86
N LYS A 46 -17.12 -23.09 -13.95
CA LYS A 46 -18.01 -22.89 -12.80
C LYS A 46 -17.55 -21.72 -11.89
N GLY A 47 -16.22 -21.54 -11.74
CA GLY A 47 -15.64 -20.44 -10.98
C GLY A 47 -16.06 -19.06 -11.52
N PHE A 48 -16.19 -18.90 -12.83
CA PHE A 48 -16.68 -17.67 -13.45
C PHE A 48 -18.16 -17.42 -13.15
N GLU A 49 -19.00 -18.46 -13.22
CA GLU A 49 -20.41 -18.33 -12.84
C GLU A 49 -20.56 -17.91 -11.37
N ASP A 50 -19.82 -18.56 -10.47
CA ASP A 50 -19.88 -18.30 -9.04
C ASP A 50 -19.33 -16.89 -8.69
N LEU A 51 -18.29 -16.45 -9.39
CA LEU A 51 -17.72 -15.12 -9.24
C LEU A 51 -18.68 -14.01 -9.68
N THR A 52 -19.28 -14.18 -10.87
CA THR A 52 -20.00 -13.09 -11.54
C THR A 52 -21.52 -13.15 -11.36
N GLY A 53 -22.06 -14.32 -10.98
CA GLY A 53 -23.49 -14.58 -10.85
C GLY A 53 -24.20 -14.84 -12.18
N TYR A 54 -23.51 -14.75 -13.32
CA TYR A 54 -24.06 -15.10 -14.63
C TYR A 54 -23.93 -16.59 -14.89
N LYS A 55 -24.90 -17.17 -15.62
CA LYS A 55 -24.83 -18.55 -16.10
C LYS A 55 -24.18 -18.61 -17.48
N ALA A 56 -23.49 -19.71 -17.76
CA ALA A 56 -22.85 -19.93 -19.07
C ALA A 56 -23.80 -19.68 -20.24
N GLU A 57 -25.05 -20.17 -20.14
CA GLU A 57 -26.10 -20.02 -21.16
C GLU A 57 -26.45 -18.56 -21.46
N GLU A 58 -26.23 -17.65 -20.50
CA GLU A 58 -26.56 -16.23 -20.64
C GLU A 58 -25.45 -15.42 -21.31
N ILE A 59 -24.22 -15.92 -21.26
CA ILE A 59 -23.01 -15.13 -21.57
C ILE A 59 -22.16 -15.72 -22.69
N LEU A 60 -22.26 -17.00 -22.96
CA LEU A 60 -21.60 -17.57 -24.14
C LEU A 60 -22.08 -16.88 -25.42
N GLY A 61 -21.15 -16.62 -26.33
CA GLY A 61 -21.39 -15.80 -27.51
C GLY A 61 -21.32 -14.30 -27.30
N LYS A 62 -21.10 -13.81 -26.06
CA LYS A 62 -20.93 -12.38 -25.75
C LYS A 62 -19.47 -12.07 -25.38
N ASN A 63 -19.09 -10.82 -25.61
CA ASN A 63 -17.80 -10.30 -25.13
C ASN A 63 -17.85 -10.02 -23.63
N CYS A 64 -16.77 -10.32 -22.90
CA CYS A 64 -16.63 -10.14 -21.46
C CYS A 64 -16.84 -8.69 -20.97
N ARG A 65 -16.88 -7.71 -21.86
CA ARG A 65 -17.06 -6.29 -21.49
C ARG A 65 -18.39 -6.00 -20.78
N PHE A 66 -19.36 -6.91 -20.77
CA PHE A 66 -20.59 -6.76 -20.00
C PHE A 66 -20.36 -6.67 -18.49
N LEU A 67 -19.18 -7.07 -18.01
CA LEU A 67 -18.78 -6.88 -16.61
C LEU A 67 -18.31 -5.44 -16.31
N GLN A 68 -18.10 -4.60 -17.32
CA GLN A 68 -17.68 -3.21 -17.14
C GLN A 68 -18.87 -2.35 -16.74
N GLY A 69 -18.61 -1.27 -16.01
CA GLY A 69 -19.60 -0.31 -15.55
C GLY A 69 -19.02 1.07 -15.32
N GLU A 70 -19.74 1.91 -14.60
CA GLU A 70 -19.45 3.34 -14.44
C GLU A 70 -18.05 3.60 -13.89
N ASP A 71 -17.61 2.83 -12.87
CA ASP A 71 -16.30 3.02 -12.24
C ASP A 71 -15.17 2.22 -12.91
N THR A 72 -15.41 1.55 -14.02
CA THR A 72 -14.38 0.79 -14.72
C THR A 72 -13.36 1.74 -15.36
N SER A 73 -12.09 1.60 -15.01
CA SER A 73 -11.00 2.45 -15.51
C SER A 73 -10.84 2.32 -17.03
N SER A 74 -11.05 3.42 -17.76
CA SER A 74 -10.82 3.48 -19.21
C SER A 74 -9.37 3.19 -19.58
N GLN A 75 -8.41 3.62 -18.75
CA GLN A 75 -6.98 3.33 -18.94
C GLN A 75 -6.69 1.81 -18.88
N MET A 76 -7.33 1.08 -17.95
CA MET A 76 -7.16 -0.37 -17.87
C MET A 76 -7.84 -1.08 -19.05
N VAL A 77 -9.00 -0.61 -19.48
CA VAL A 77 -9.69 -1.11 -20.69
C VAL A 77 -8.82 -0.91 -21.93
N ASP A 78 -8.19 0.25 -22.10
CA ASP A 78 -7.27 0.50 -23.22
C ASP A 78 -6.02 -0.36 -23.18
N LYS A 79 -5.50 -0.67 -21.96
CA LYS A 79 -4.40 -1.62 -21.79
C LYS A 79 -4.82 -3.04 -22.23
N ILE A 80 -6.02 -3.47 -21.86
CA ILE A 80 -6.57 -4.76 -22.33
C ILE A 80 -6.66 -4.76 -23.85
N ARG A 81 -7.28 -3.74 -24.44
CA ARG A 81 -7.45 -3.63 -25.91
C ARG A 81 -6.13 -3.71 -26.68
N LYS A 82 -5.12 -2.98 -26.20
CA LYS A 82 -3.77 -3.01 -26.80
C LYS A 82 -3.13 -4.40 -26.71
N GLY A 83 -3.19 -5.02 -25.52
CA GLY A 83 -2.62 -6.37 -25.36
C GLY A 83 -3.30 -7.41 -26.24
N LEU A 84 -4.63 -7.39 -26.32
CA LEU A 84 -5.37 -8.29 -27.22
C LEU A 84 -5.01 -8.08 -28.68
N SER A 85 -4.90 -6.81 -29.14
CA SER A 85 -4.53 -6.50 -30.52
C SER A 85 -3.12 -6.97 -30.91
N ASN A 86 -2.22 -7.05 -29.93
CA ASN A 86 -0.83 -7.47 -30.14
C ASN A 86 -0.61 -8.94 -29.79
N TYR A 87 -1.62 -9.69 -29.37
CA TYR A 87 -1.50 -11.04 -28.82
C TYR A 87 -0.48 -11.14 -27.68
N GLU A 88 -0.49 -10.13 -26.78
CA GLU A 88 0.38 -10.06 -25.61
C GLU A 88 -0.36 -10.50 -24.35
N ASN A 89 0.40 -10.96 -23.33
CA ASN A 89 -0.14 -11.23 -22.01
C ASN A 89 -0.59 -9.92 -21.36
N VAL A 90 -1.78 -9.92 -20.79
CA VAL A 90 -2.35 -8.78 -20.07
C VAL A 90 -2.53 -9.14 -18.60
N LEU A 91 -2.10 -8.26 -17.71
CA LEU A 91 -2.41 -8.29 -16.29
C LEU A 91 -2.88 -6.90 -15.87
N VAL A 92 -4.11 -6.83 -15.37
CA VAL A 92 -4.74 -5.60 -14.87
C VAL A 92 -5.60 -5.89 -13.65
N GLU A 93 -5.76 -4.88 -12.80
CA GLU A 93 -6.81 -4.84 -11.79
C GLU A 93 -7.80 -3.72 -12.15
N LEU A 94 -9.07 -4.04 -12.24
CA LEU A 94 -10.11 -3.09 -12.59
C LEU A 94 -11.41 -3.39 -11.85
N LYS A 95 -12.26 -2.37 -11.71
CA LYS A 95 -13.60 -2.55 -11.17
C LYS A 95 -14.51 -3.18 -12.21
N ASN A 96 -15.16 -4.25 -11.84
CA ASN A 96 -16.21 -4.94 -12.60
C ASN A 96 -17.48 -5.07 -11.77
N TYR A 97 -18.57 -5.50 -12.41
CA TYR A 97 -19.88 -5.60 -11.80
C TYR A 97 -20.45 -6.99 -12.03
N LYS A 98 -20.97 -7.60 -10.94
CA LYS A 98 -21.68 -8.88 -10.97
C LYS A 98 -23.08 -8.69 -11.56
N LYS A 99 -23.78 -9.78 -11.83
CA LYS A 99 -25.14 -9.77 -12.38
C LYS A 99 -26.14 -8.99 -11.52
N ASP A 100 -25.96 -9.01 -10.21
CA ASP A 100 -26.79 -8.29 -9.24
C ASP A 100 -26.42 -6.80 -9.09
N GLY A 101 -25.43 -6.32 -9.84
CA GLY A 101 -24.94 -4.95 -9.78
C GLY A 101 -23.85 -4.72 -8.73
N THR A 102 -23.49 -5.73 -7.94
CA THR A 102 -22.40 -5.62 -6.95
C THR A 102 -21.06 -5.37 -7.64
N MET A 103 -20.39 -4.30 -7.27
CA MET A 103 -19.03 -3.98 -7.72
C MET A 103 -18.01 -4.88 -7.04
N PHE A 104 -17.01 -5.33 -7.78
CA PHE A 104 -15.86 -6.05 -7.25
C PHE A 104 -14.57 -5.65 -7.96
N TRP A 105 -13.44 -5.76 -7.27
CA TRP A 105 -12.15 -5.60 -7.87
C TRP A 105 -11.72 -6.91 -8.54
N ASN A 106 -11.60 -6.86 -9.85
CA ASN A 106 -11.22 -7.99 -10.68
C ASN A 106 -9.73 -7.91 -11.03
N GLU A 107 -8.94 -8.87 -10.54
CA GLU A 107 -7.61 -9.14 -11.08
C GLU A 107 -7.79 -10.02 -12.33
N LEU A 108 -7.60 -9.40 -13.50
CA LEU A 108 -7.78 -10.03 -14.80
C LEU A 108 -6.44 -10.32 -15.45
N GLN A 109 -6.18 -11.59 -15.74
CA GLN A 109 -5.07 -12.04 -16.56
C GLN A 109 -5.60 -12.60 -17.88
N ILE A 110 -5.01 -12.20 -19.00
CA ILE A 110 -5.38 -12.72 -20.33
C ILE A 110 -4.12 -13.23 -21.00
N PHE A 111 -4.22 -14.44 -21.57
CA PHE A 111 -3.14 -15.11 -22.29
C PHE A 111 -3.60 -15.47 -23.70
N PRO A 112 -2.84 -15.11 -24.74
CA PRO A 112 -3.05 -15.70 -26.07
C PRO A 112 -2.60 -17.15 -26.06
N VAL A 113 -3.39 -18.04 -26.62
CA VAL A 113 -3.10 -19.46 -26.75
C VAL A 113 -3.32 -19.87 -28.19
N TYR A 114 -2.26 -20.33 -28.86
CA TYR A 114 -2.34 -20.87 -30.22
C TYR A 114 -2.57 -22.36 -30.16
N ILE A 115 -3.60 -22.85 -30.86
CA ILE A 115 -3.94 -24.26 -30.96
C ILE A 115 -3.53 -24.76 -32.34
N GLN A 116 -2.42 -25.47 -32.40
CA GLN A 116 -1.82 -25.93 -33.65
C GLN A 116 -2.75 -26.79 -34.50
N GLN A 117 -3.58 -27.66 -33.89
CA GLN A 117 -4.51 -28.53 -34.61
C GLN A 117 -5.63 -27.76 -35.32
N MET A 118 -5.92 -26.53 -34.84
CA MET A 118 -6.95 -25.67 -35.41
C MET A 118 -6.37 -24.52 -36.24
N ASP A 119 -5.04 -24.36 -36.20
CA ASP A 119 -4.32 -23.20 -36.77
C ASP A 119 -4.91 -21.86 -36.34
N GLN A 120 -5.28 -21.76 -35.06
CA GLN A 120 -6.08 -20.65 -34.54
C GLN A 120 -5.60 -20.18 -33.18
N ASN A 121 -5.68 -18.87 -32.94
CA ASN A 121 -5.45 -18.26 -31.64
C ASN A 121 -6.76 -18.13 -30.86
N PHE A 122 -6.66 -18.30 -29.55
CA PHE A 122 -7.70 -18.05 -28.57
C PHE A 122 -7.15 -17.15 -27.46
N PHE A 123 -8.02 -16.49 -26.70
CA PHE A 123 -7.62 -15.85 -25.47
C PHE A 123 -8.19 -16.61 -24.28
N VAL A 124 -7.33 -16.92 -23.31
CA VAL A 124 -7.72 -17.46 -22.01
C VAL A 124 -7.67 -16.35 -21.00
N GLY A 125 -8.82 -16.00 -20.44
CA GLY A 125 -8.95 -15.02 -19.35
C GLY A 125 -9.10 -15.71 -18.00
N VAL A 126 -8.29 -15.31 -17.01
CA VAL A 126 -8.41 -15.75 -15.62
C VAL A 126 -8.76 -14.54 -14.76
N GLN A 127 -9.81 -14.69 -13.96
CA GLN A 127 -10.39 -13.60 -13.16
C GLN A 127 -10.47 -13.99 -11.70
N ARG A 128 -10.06 -13.08 -10.81
CA ARG A 128 -10.13 -13.25 -9.35
C ARG A 128 -10.73 -12.02 -8.70
N ASP A 129 -11.64 -12.24 -7.75
CA ASP A 129 -12.11 -11.18 -6.87
C ASP A 129 -11.02 -10.90 -5.82
N VAL A 130 -10.44 -9.70 -5.89
CA VAL A 130 -9.40 -9.23 -4.97
C VAL A 130 -9.91 -8.13 -4.05
N SER A 131 -11.24 -7.92 -3.98
CA SER A 131 -11.86 -6.88 -3.15
C SER A 131 -11.47 -7.01 -1.70
N GLN A 132 -11.59 -8.20 -1.12
CA GLN A 132 -11.22 -8.45 0.27
C GLN A 132 -9.72 -8.20 0.54
N ARG A 133 -8.83 -8.60 -0.39
CA ARG A 133 -7.39 -8.33 -0.29
C ARG A 133 -7.12 -6.82 -0.25
N ARG A 134 -7.78 -6.04 -1.12
CA ARG A 134 -7.64 -4.58 -1.18
C ARG A 134 -8.18 -3.91 0.08
N GLU A 135 -9.36 -4.29 0.54
CA GLU A 135 -9.94 -3.76 1.79
C GLU A 135 -9.00 -3.98 2.98
N GLN A 136 -8.43 -5.19 3.09
CA GLN A 136 -7.46 -5.50 4.14
C GLN A 136 -6.19 -4.65 4.03
N GLN A 137 -5.66 -4.44 2.82
CA GLN A 137 -4.48 -3.61 2.60
C GLN A 137 -4.75 -2.14 2.93
N GLU A 138 -5.90 -1.59 2.54
CA GLU A 138 -6.31 -0.23 2.87
C GLU A 138 -6.50 -0.05 4.38
N LEU A 139 -7.11 -1.03 5.05
CA LEU A 139 -7.30 -1.01 6.49
C LEU A 139 -5.96 -1.05 7.26
N ILE A 140 -5.03 -1.90 6.82
CA ILE A 140 -3.68 -1.96 7.40
C ILE A 140 -2.97 -0.62 7.18
N GLY A 141 -3.04 -0.04 5.99
CA GLY A 141 -2.48 1.28 5.69
C GLY A 141 -3.07 2.37 6.58
N HIS A 142 -4.38 2.35 6.80
CA HIS A 142 -5.05 3.27 7.72
C HIS A 142 -4.56 3.10 9.16
N TYR A 143 -4.50 1.88 9.68
CA TYR A 143 -3.99 1.64 11.03
C TYR A 143 -2.53 2.06 11.20
N LEU A 144 -1.69 1.79 10.21
CA LEU A 144 -0.30 2.24 10.25
C LEU A 144 -0.19 3.77 10.28
N SER A 145 -1.02 4.48 9.52
CA SER A 145 -1.05 5.95 9.55
C SER A 145 -1.55 6.50 10.88
N GLU A 146 -2.56 5.88 11.49
CA GLU A 146 -3.04 6.26 12.82
C GLU A 146 -1.99 6.01 13.91
N VAL A 147 -1.29 4.86 13.87
CA VAL A 147 -0.18 4.57 14.80
C VAL A 147 0.95 5.59 14.63
N LYS A 148 1.31 5.93 13.39
CA LYS A 148 2.31 6.98 13.10
C LYS A 148 1.85 8.32 13.71
N ARG A 149 0.63 8.75 13.46
CA ARG A 149 0.07 10.03 13.99
C ARG A 149 0.08 10.10 15.51
N LEU A 150 -0.24 8.99 16.19
CA LEU A 150 -0.25 8.91 17.66
C LEU A 150 1.15 8.78 18.27
N SER A 151 2.17 8.46 17.47
CA SER A 151 3.52 8.15 17.96
C SER A 151 4.39 9.37 18.26
N THR A 152 3.94 10.60 17.94
CA THR A 152 4.67 11.85 18.19
C THR A 152 3.71 12.98 18.61
N PRO A 153 2.89 12.80 19.68
CA PRO A 153 2.00 13.86 20.13
C PRO A 153 2.81 14.98 20.78
N ILE A 154 2.56 16.23 20.34
CA ILE A 154 3.05 17.40 21.09
C ILE A 154 2.09 17.59 22.25
N VAL A 155 2.62 17.56 23.46
CA VAL A 155 1.84 17.65 24.69
C VAL A 155 2.13 18.98 25.38
N PRO A 156 1.15 19.90 25.51
CA PRO A 156 1.33 21.10 26.26
C PRO A 156 1.53 20.77 27.74
N LEU A 157 2.56 21.36 28.35
CA LEU A 157 2.88 21.19 29.78
C LEU A 157 2.41 22.41 30.60
N GLU A 158 2.69 23.60 30.10
CA GLU A 158 2.34 24.90 30.68
C GLU A 158 2.14 25.92 29.56
N GLU A 159 1.68 27.13 29.89
CA GLU A 159 1.54 28.19 28.90
C GLU A 159 2.89 28.52 28.26
N GLY A 160 2.96 28.41 26.91
CA GLY A 160 4.15 28.60 26.13
C GLY A 160 5.19 27.48 26.19
N ILE A 161 4.88 26.32 26.80
CA ILE A 161 5.81 25.18 26.93
C ILE A 161 5.14 23.89 26.59
N SER A 162 5.63 23.26 25.55
CA SER A 162 5.19 21.91 25.13
C SER A 162 6.33 20.90 25.11
N VAL A 163 5.98 19.61 25.21
CA VAL A 163 6.93 18.49 25.05
C VAL A 163 6.55 17.61 23.88
N LEU A 164 7.57 17.22 23.13
CA LEU A 164 7.51 16.25 22.05
C LEU A 164 8.30 14.99 22.45
N PRO A 165 7.64 13.92 22.93
CA PRO A 165 8.32 12.68 23.25
C PRO A 165 8.67 11.93 21.96
N LEU A 166 9.95 11.60 21.77
CA LEU A 166 10.41 10.76 20.66
C LEU A 166 10.48 9.30 21.10
N VAL A 167 9.70 8.42 20.44
CA VAL A 167 9.61 7.00 20.79
C VAL A 167 9.97 6.14 19.58
N GLY A 168 10.89 5.19 19.77
CA GLY A 168 11.24 4.18 18.76
C GLY A 168 12.40 4.57 17.84
N THR A 169 12.26 4.23 16.56
CA THR A 169 13.24 4.52 15.49
C THR A 169 12.71 5.64 14.58
N PHE A 170 13.64 6.39 13.98
CA PHE A 170 13.32 7.50 13.09
C PHE A 170 13.99 7.30 11.74
N ASP A 171 13.21 7.43 10.68
CA ASP A 171 13.60 7.54 9.29
C ASP A 171 13.33 8.96 8.76
N GLU A 172 13.74 9.23 7.54
CA GLU A 172 13.56 10.55 6.90
C GLU A 172 12.10 10.95 6.75
N GLU A 173 11.21 10.01 6.42
CA GLU A 173 9.78 10.27 6.24
C GLU A 173 9.14 10.73 7.55
N ARG A 174 9.38 10.00 8.64
CA ARG A 174 8.86 10.31 9.97
C ARG A 174 9.40 11.64 10.52
N LEU A 175 10.65 11.97 10.20
CA LEU A 175 11.24 13.26 10.59
C LEU A 175 10.59 14.43 9.87
N ASN A 176 10.29 14.31 8.58
CA ASN A 176 9.59 15.33 7.81
C ASN A 176 8.16 15.55 8.35
N GLU A 177 7.42 14.46 8.60
CA GLU A 177 6.08 14.54 9.23
C GLU A 177 6.12 15.23 10.60
N MET A 178 7.16 14.98 11.37
CA MET A 178 7.37 15.60 12.68
C MET A 178 7.68 17.10 12.55
N LEU A 179 8.51 17.50 11.61
CA LEU A 179 8.81 18.92 11.33
C LEU A 179 7.55 19.69 10.93
N ASP A 180 6.73 19.10 10.07
CA ASP A 180 5.45 19.71 9.66
C ASP A 180 4.49 19.84 10.85
N SER A 181 4.34 18.81 11.69
CA SER A 181 3.50 18.84 12.89
C SER A 181 3.95 19.90 13.88
N VAL A 182 5.27 20.00 14.13
CA VAL A 182 5.83 21.00 15.04
C VAL A 182 5.64 22.41 14.50
N SER A 183 5.92 22.62 13.22
CA SER A 183 5.70 23.90 12.55
C SER A 183 4.27 24.41 12.70
N HIS A 184 3.31 23.51 12.47
CA HIS A 184 1.88 23.84 12.61
C HIS A 184 1.50 24.16 14.06
N HIS A 185 1.92 23.31 15.01
CA HIS A 185 1.63 23.48 16.42
C HIS A 185 2.18 24.82 16.97
N VAL A 186 3.47 25.09 16.73
CA VAL A 186 4.14 26.31 17.22
C VAL A 186 3.51 27.59 16.63
N LYS A 187 3.10 27.52 15.35
CA LYS A 187 2.41 28.62 14.69
C LYS A 187 1.05 28.98 15.36
N GLU A 188 0.32 27.94 15.80
CA GLU A 188 -1.00 28.13 16.44
C GLU A 188 -0.90 28.47 17.91
N SER A 189 -0.04 27.81 18.68
CA SER A 189 0.04 27.92 20.14
C SER A 189 1.04 28.99 20.65
N LYS A 190 1.91 29.53 19.75
CA LYS A 190 2.94 30.53 20.09
C LYS A 190 3.82 30.10 21.27
N GLU A 191 4.40 28.91 21.14
CA GLU A 191 5.28 28.33 22.15
C GLU A 191 6.58 29.13 22.31
N ASP A 192 6.97 29.39 23.55
CA ASP A 192 8.29 29.96 23.90
C ASP A 192 9.36 28.88 23.92
N PHE A 193 8.97 27.65 24.36
CA PHE A 193 9.86 26.51 24.51
C PHE A 193 9.20 25.22 23.98
N LEU A 194 9.94 24.49 23.16
CA LEU A 194 9.61 23.10 22.80
C LEU A 194 10.68 22.15 23.37
N ILE A 195 10.24 21.21 24.20
CA ILE A 195 11.11 20.21 24.83
C ILE A 195 11.03 18.92 24.02
N ILE A 196 12.12 18.45 23.45
CA ILE A 196 12.21 17.10 22.86
C ILE A 196 12.70 16.12 23.90
N ASP A 197 11.91 15.07 24.19
CA ASP A 197 12.32 13.99 25.07
C ASP A 197 12.78 12.76 24.27
N MET A 198 14.09 12.50 24.32
CA MET A 198 14.76 11.41 23.63
C MET A 198 14.92 10.14 24.47
N SER A 199 14.34 10.07 25.66
CA SER A 199 14.51 8.94 26.59
C SER A 199 14.10 7.59 26.02
N ALA A 200 13.10 7.57 25.13
CA ALA A 200 12.56 6.39 24.48
C ALA A 200 13.06 6.16 23.04
N VAL A 201 14.06 6.91 22.58
CA VAL A 201 14.72 6.67 21.29
C VAL A 201 15.60 5.43 21.40
N HIS A 202 15.48 4.50 20.44
CA HIS A 202 16.21 3.23 20.48
C HIS A 202 17.62 3.34 19.88
N ALA A 203 17.79 4.08 18.79
CA ALA A 203 19.07 4.27 18.13
C ALA A 203 19.24 5.72 17.67
N TYR A 204 20.43 6.25 17.86
CA TYR A 204 20.84 7.53 17.30
C TYR A 204 21.52 7.27 15.95
N ASN A 205 21.00 7.84 14.90
CA ASN A 205 21.54 7.72 13.53
C ASN A 205 21.60 9.11 12.88
N GLU A 206 22.13 9.15 11.66
CA GLU A 206 22.22 10.39 10.87
C GLU A 206 20.85 11.08 10.69
N ALA A 207 19.79 10.32 10.45
CA ALA A 207 18.45 10.86 10.30
C ALA A 207 18.01 11.60 11.57
N VAL A 208 18.18 11.02 12.76
CA VAL A 208 17.87 11.68 14.05
C VAL A 208 18.68 12.96 14.23
N HIS A 209 20.00 12.91 13.89
CA HIS A 209 20.86 14.08 13.95
C HIS A 209 20.36 15.22 13.06
N MET A 210 20.13 14.93 11.79
CA MET A 210 19.64 15.91 10.81
C MET A 210 18.26 16.45 11.18
N GLY A 211 17.36 15.60 11.70
CA GLY A 211 16.06 16.03 12.16
C GLY A 211 16.10 17.00 13.32
N ILE A 212 16.96 16.75 14.32
CA ILE A 212 17.15 17.68 15.44
C ILE A 212 17.73 19.01 14.93
N TYR A 213 18.70 18.95 14.03
CA TYR A 213 19.31 20.14 13.43
C TYR A 213 18.26 21.00 12.69
N GLN A 214 17.50 20.39 11.80
CA GLN A 214 16.44 21.08 11.05
C GLN A 214 15.36 21.62 11.98
N MET A 215 14.98 20.85 13.01
CA MET A 215 14.01 21.29 14.01
C MET A 215 14.50 22.54 14.76
N ASN A 216 15.78 22.57 15.18
CA ASN A 216 16.34 23.73 15.84
C ASN A 216 16.32 24.96 14.96
N GLN A 217 16.72 24.83 13.69
CA GLN A 217 16.68 25.94 12.74
C GLN A 217 15.25 26.47 12.50
N LEU A 218 14.29 25.54 12.34
CA LEU A 218 12.89 25.91 12.14
C LEU A 218 12.35 26.69 13.34
N LEU A 219 12.56 26.19 14.55
CA LEU A 219 12.07 26.79 15.79
C LEU A 219 12.72 28.13 16.08
N ASP A 220 14.02 28.26 15.85
CA ASP A 220 14.75 29.51 15.99
C ASP A 220 14.17 30.61 15.09
N LEU A 221 13.86 30.28 13.83
CA LEU A 221 13.17 31.20 12.91
C LEU A 221 11.75 31.58 13.36
N MET A 222 11.10 30.71 14.14
CA MET A 222 9.76 30.97 14.68
C MET A 222 9.78 31.66 16.06
N GLY A 223 10.97 31.89 16.63
CA GLY A 223 11.14 32.51 17.94
C GLY A 223 10.93 31.56 19.12
N THR A 224 10.90 30.25 18.88
CA THR A 224 10.72 29.20 19.89
C THR A 224 12.08 28.55 20.22
N THR A 225 12.38 28.42 21.49
CA THR A 225 13.65 27.78 21.93
C THR A 225 13.50 26.27 22.02
N LEU A 226 14.37 25.53 21.32
CA LEU A 226 14.44 24.08 21.42
C LEU A 226 15.26 23.63 22.63
N ILE A 227 14.70 22.70 23.41
CA ILE A 227 15.37 22.07 24.54
C ILE A 227 15.36 20.55 24.34
N ILE A 228 16.51 19.90 24.55
CA ILE A 228 16.62 18.44 24.42
C ILE A 228 16.72 17.80 25.81
N THR A 229 16.02 16.69 26.04
CA THR A 229 16.09 15.93 27.29
C THR A 229 16.25 14.44 27.01
N GLY A 230 16.70 13.69 28.02
CA GLY A 230 16.76 12.22 27.95
C GLY A 230 17.85 11.68 27.01
N VAL A 231 18.88 12.45 26.69
CA VAL A 231 20.00 12.02 25.86
C VAL A 231 20.81 10.97 26.60
N LYS A 232 20.90 9.74 26.03
CA LYS A 232 21.69 8.64 26.62
C LYS A 232 23.18 8.87 26.36
N PRO A 233 24.09 8.44 27.28
CA PRO A 233 25.53 8.57 27.05
C PRO A 233 26.03 7.91 25.76
N SER A 234 25.38 6.80 25.35
CA SER A 234 25.68 6.12 24.09
C SER A 234 25.39 7.01 22.86
N PHE A 235 24.42 7.90 22.95
CA PHE A 235 24.08 8.82 21.86
C PHE A 235 25.13 9.91 21.69
N ALA A 236 25.69 10.43 22.82
CA ALA A 236 26.78 11.39 22.77
C ALA A 236 28.03 10.83 22.06
N ILE A 237 28.28 9.51 22.21
CA ILE A 237 29.37 8.82 21.51
C ILE A 237 29.04 8.61 20.04
N GLN A 238 27.82 8.23 19.72
CA GLN A 238 27.36 7.97 18.35
C GLN A 238 27.17 9.24 17.53
N SER A 239 26.91 10.38 18.17
CA SER A 239 26.77 11.68 17.50
C SER A 239 28.14 12.32 17.14
N ALA A 240 29.22 11.90 17.78
CA ALA A 240 30.55 12.45 17.54
C ALA A 240 31.04 12.50 16.08
N PRO A 241 30.64 11.55 15.18
CA PRO A 241 30.99 11.61 13.77
C PRO A 241 30.16 12.62 12.94
N TYR A 242 29.00 13.08 13.44
CA TYR A 242 28.01 13.79 12.61
C TYR A 242 28.04 15.31 12.72
N ALA A 243 28.86 15.88 13.51
CA ALA A 243 29.18 17.30 13.63
C ALA A 243 29.11 17.83 15.06
N ASP A 244 29.72 18.95 15.24
CA ASP A 244 29.82 19.68 16.50
C ASP A 244 28.43 20.14 16.97
N PHE A 245 27.84 19.43 17.93
CA PHE A 245 26.72 19.98 18.72
C PHE A 245 27.08 21.32 19.38
N SER A 246 28.36 21.68 19.39
CA SER A 246 28.83 22.96 19.88
C SER A 246 28.44 24.15 18.99
N GLU A 247 28.11 23.92 17.71
CA GLU A 247 27.58 24.96 16.81
C GLU A 247 26.11 25.21 17.00
N LEU A 248 25.35 24.24 17.57
CA LEU A 248 23.99 24.40 17.96
C LEU A 248 23.94 24.88 19.41
N SER A 249 23.46 26.07 19.66
CA SER A 249 23.21 26.61 21.02
C SER A 249 22.11 25.83 21.77
N LEU A 250 22.13 24.47 21.67
CA LEU A 250 21.11 23.60 22.21
C LEU A 250 21.25 23.46 23.73
N GLN A 251 20.19 23.80 24.45
CA GLN A 251 20.08 23.53 25.88
C GLN A 251 19.70 22.06 26.09
N SER A 252 20.46 21.33 26.89
CA SER A 252 20.16 19.95 27.21
C SER A 252 20.04 19.70 28.71
N TYR A 253 19.08 18.86 29.10
CA TYR A 253 18.84 18.47 30.49
C TYR A 253 18.67 16.95 30.57
N ALA A 254 18.92 16.38 31.76
CA ALA A 254 18.77 14.93 31.92
C ALA A 254 17.30 14.46 31.88
N SER A 255 16.33 15.34 32.14
CA SER A 255 14.90 15.00 32.12
C SER A 255 14.03 16.22 31.82
N VAL A 256 12.79 15.97 31.33
CA VAL A 256 11.76 16.97 31.10
C VAL A 256 11.49 17.80 32.37
N LYS A 257 11.48 17.18 33.55
CA LYS A 257 11.31 17.86 34.84
C LYS A 257 12.40 18.90 35.10
N GLN A 258 13.66 18.58 34.79
CA GLN A 258 14.78 19.50 34.94
C GLN A 258 14.69 20.66 33.96
N ALA A 259 14.37 20.36 32.69
CA ALA A 259 14.16 21.38 31.69
C ALA A 259 13.03 22.36 32.10
N LEU A 260 11.88 21.84 32.53
CA LEU A 260 10.75 22.64 32.96
C LEU A 260 11.10 23.57 34.13
N ASN A 261 11.84 23.07 35.14
CA ASN A 261 12.28 23.88 36.26
C ASN A 261 13.28 25.00 35.84
N ALA A 262 14.10 24.75 34.83
CA ALA A 262 15.06 25.72 34.35
C ALA A 262 14.42 26.85 33.53
N VAL A 263 13.32 26.59 32.82
CA VAL A 263 12.60 27.60 32.03
C VAL A 263 11.59 28.43 32.87
N ARG A 264 11.03 27.85 33.95
CA ARG A 264 10.17 28.57 34.90
C ARG A 264 10.86 29.73 35.67
N GLY A 265 12.17 29.71 35.69
CA GLY A 265 12.96 30.71 36.39
C GLY A 265 13.45 31.87 35.51
N ARG A 266 13.00 31.90 34.26
CA ARG A 266 13.32 32.96 33.29
C ARG A 266 12.09 33.77 32.96
#